data_5acf2ea002b0a3520d28a72f18e6cd01
#
_entry.id   5acf2ea002b0a3520d28a72f18e6cd01
#
_cell.length_a   1.000
_cell.length_b   1.000
_cell.length_c   1.000
_cell.angle_alpha   90.00
_cell.angle_beta   90.00
_cell.angle_gamma   90.00
#
_symmetry.space_group_name_H-M   'P 1'
#
loop_
_entity.id
_entity.type
_entity.pdbx_description
1 polymer ?
#
loop_
_entity_poly.entity_id
_entity_poly.type
_entity_poly.pdbx_seq_one_letter_code
_entity_poly.pdbx_strand_id
1 'polypeptide(L)'
;NDIQPPKLNPQLGALHPINQVKDFLIDLLQGYGFTAVDGPEIESEEFNFDMLNIKKTHPARQMHDTFYVNNKEKVLRTHTSPVQIHAMLNNKPPLSFISSGKVYRKDDDSTHLPMFHQIEGIYVDSDVNFSMLKGLIFKIIDSVFPNAQDIRFRPSYFPFTEPSAEVDIKDEHGKWLEILGCGVVNPKVLENCNIDSSKYSGLAFGLGIERIAMLKYGVADIRDFYKSNLDFLSQF
;
A
#
# COMPACT_ATOMS: atom_id res chain seq x y z
N ASN A 1 -58.09 6.85 14.69
CA ASN A 1 -57.00 7.13 13.74
C ASN A 1 -55.70 6.55 14.31
N ASP A 2 -55.43 5.28 14.00
CA ASP A 2 -54.14 4.66 14.32
C ASP A 2 -53.10 5.16 13.33
N ILE A 3 -52.36 6.17 13.75
CA ILE A 3 -51.15 6.60 13.03
C ILE A 3 -50.09 5.56 13.32
N GLN A 4 -49.89 4.62 12.40
CA GLN A 4 -48.76 3.71 12.47
C GLN A 4 -47.50 4.48 12.06
N PRO A 5 -46.39 4.34 12.81
CA PRO A 5 -45.12 4.90 12.37
C PRO A 5 -44.73 4.29 11.01
N PRO A 6 -44.09 5.08 10.11
CA PRO A 6 -43.66 4.56 8.83
C PRO A 6 -42.83 3.33 9.07
N LYS A 7 -43.10 2.25 8.33
CA LYS A 7 -42.23 1.08 8.30
C LYS A 7 -40.88 1.53 7.71
N LEU A 8 -39.96 1.91 8.59
CA LEU A 8 -38.55 2.03 8.23
C LEU A 8 -38.10 0.61 7.83
N ASN A 9 -38.02 0.36 6.53
CA ASN A 9 -37.16 -0.70 6.03
C ASN A 9 -35.75 -0.20 6.31
N PRO A 10 -35.02 -0.70 7.31
CA PRO A 10 -33.62 -0.34 7.46
C PRO A 10 -32.92 -0.89 6.23
N GLN A 11 -32.59 -0.02 5.28
CA GLN A 11 -31.59 -0.37 4.29
C GLN A 11 -30.29 -0.58 5.10
N LEU A 12 -29.89 -1.85 5.22
CA LEU A 12 -28.60 -2.18 5.82
C LEU A 12 -27.55 -1.49 4.99
N GLY A 13 -26.73 -0.65 5.64
CA GLY A 13 -25.59 -0.02 4.99
C GLY A 13 -24.60 -1.08 4.53
N ALA A 14 -23.90 -0.83 3.44
CA ALA A 14 -22.79 -1.64 2.95
C ALA A 14 -21.46 -0.94 3.19
N LEU A 15 -20.39 -1.72 3.35
CA LEU A 15 -19.03 -1.17 3.40
C LEU A 15 -18.66 -0.62 2.02
N HIS A 16 -17.97 0.52 2.02
CA HIS A 16 -17.41 1.09 0.80
C HIS A 16 -16.46 0.08 0.12
N PRO A 17 -16.48 -0.09 -1.22
CA PRO A 17 -15.68 -1.11 -1.93
C PRO A 17 -14.18 -1.01 -1.63
N ILE A 18 -13.63 0.18 -1.46
CA ILE A 18 -12.22 0.37 -1.06
C ILE A 18 -11.96 -0.22 0.34
N ASN A 19 -12.88 -0.05 1.30
CA ASN A 19 -12.74 -0.64 2.62
C ASN A 19 -12.88 -2.16 2.58
N GLN A 20 -13.76 -2.71 1.74
CA GLN A 20 -13.87 -4.16 1.55
C GLN A 20 -12.57 -4.77 1.06
N VAL A 21 -11.93 -4.14 0.04
CA VAL A 21 -10.63 -4.60 -0.50
C VAL A 21 -9.53 -4.43 0.55
N LYS A 22 -9.50 -3.30 1.25
CA LYS A 22 -8.53 -3.03 2.31
C LYS A 22 -8.61 -4.09 3.42
N ASP A 23 -9.78 -4.34 3.95
CA ASP A 23 -9.99 -5.27 5.04
C ASP A 23 -9.66 -6.72 4.61
N PHE A 24 -10.05 -7.11 3.40
CA PHE A 24 -9.65 -8.38 2.81
C PHE A 24 -8.12 -8.55 2.72
N LEU A 25 -7.40 -7.52 2.27
CA LEU A 25 -5.93 -7.57 2.18
C LEU A 25 -5.27 -7.62 3.57
N ILE A 26 -5.81 -6.91 4.56
CA ILE A 26 -5.32 -6.95 5.93
C ILE A 26 -5.51 -8.36 6.50
N ASP A 27 -6.70 -8.93 6.41
CA ASP A 27 -7.02 -10.28 6.90
C ASP A 27 -6.13 -11.34 6.24
N LEU A 28 -5.94 -11.24 4.91
CA LEU A 28 -5.07 -12.12 4.14
C LEU A 28 -3.62 -12.09 4.67
N LEU A 29 -3.08 -10.88 4.84
CA LEU A 29 -1.69 -10.70 5.27
C LEU A 29 -1.49 -11.07 6.75
N GLN A 30 -2.48 -10.80 7.61
CA GLN A 30 -2.48 -11.29 8.98
C GLN A 30 -2.49 -12.82 9.03
N GLY A 31 -3.22 -13.48 8.11
CA GLY A 31 -3.17 -14.94 7.94
C GLY A 31 -1.78 -15.48 7.55
N TYR A 32 -0.91 -14.64 6.97
CA TYR A 32 0.50 -14.97 6.70
C TYR A 32 1.46 -14.56 7.83
N GLY A 33 0.93 -14.09 8.98
CA GLY A 33 1.72 -13.76 10.16
C GLY A 33 2.17 -12.30 10.25
N PHE A 34 1.62 -11.42 9.43
CA PHE A 34 1.87 -9.98 9.57
C PHE A 34 1.02 -9.38 10.68
N THR A 35 1.59 -8.43 11.42
CA THR A 35 0.88 -7.60 12.40
C THR A 35 0.51 -6.26 11.77
N ALA A 36 -0.77 -5.90 11.81
CA ALA A 36 -1.21 -4.59 11.34
C ALA A 36 -0.81 -3.49 12.34
N VAL A 37 -0.22 -2.42 11.82
CA VAL A 37 0.21 -1.24 12.59
C VAL A 37 -0.29 0.03 11.92
N ASP A 38 -0.66 1.00 12.73
CA ASP A 38 -1.12 2.31 12.30
C ASP A 38 -0.08 3.40 12.57
N GLY A 39 -0.21 4.53 11.87
CA GLY A 39 0.62 5.70 12.08
C GLY A 39 0.01 6.97 11.51
N PRO A 40 0.62 8.13 11.79
CA PRO A 40 0.06 9.43 11.42
C PRO A 40 0.07 9.66 9.89
N GLU A 41 -0.92 10.41 9.41
CA GLU A 41 -0.97 10.87 8.01
C GLU A 41 -0.07 12.10 7.77
N ILE A 42 0.23 12.86 8.82
CA ILE A 42 1.14 14.02 8.77
C ILE A 42 2.47 13.61 9.37
N GLU A 43 3.52 13.63 8.56
CA GLU A 43 4.86 13.17 8.92
C GLU A 43 5.92 14.25 8.78
N SER A 44 7.07 14.04 9.42
CA SER A 44 8.27 14.81 9.11
C SER A 44 8.90 14.34 7.80
N GLU A 45 9.69 15.20 7.14
CA GLU A 45 10.49 14.80 5.99
C GLU A 45 11.49 13.69 6.34
N GLU A 46 11.97 13.66 7.57
CA GLU A 46 12.87 12.64 8.08
C GLU A 46 12.26 11.24 7.93
N PHE A 47 11.04 11.02 8.45
CA PHE A 47 10.37 9.72 8.37
C PHE A 47 9.84 9.40 6.99
N ASN A 48 9.31 10.42 6.28
CA ASN A 48 8.73 10.20 4.96
C ASN A 48 9.79 10.01 3.85
N PHE A 49 11.03 10.46 4.07
CA PHE A 49 12.08 10.45 3.05
C PHE A 49 13.46 10.00 3.57
N ASP A 50 14.05 10.69 4.57
CA ASP A 50 15.46 10.48 4.94
C ASP A 50 15.72 9.08 5.46
N MET A 51 14.88 8.59 6.37
CA MET A 51 14.96 7.24 6.94
C MET A 51 14.78 6.15 5.88
N LEU A 52 14.10 6.44 4.77
CA LEU A 52 13.85 5.56 3.64
C LEU A 52 14.90 5.72 2.51
N ASN A 53 16.05 6.32 2.81
CA ASN A 53 17.13 6.53 1.84
C ASN A 53 16.72 7.37 0.61
N ILE A 54 15.66 8.17 0.72
CA ILE A 54 15.23 9.09 -0.35
C ILE A 54 16.03 10.39 -0.22
N LYS A 55 16.94 10.62 -1.14
CA LYS A 55 17.85 11.78 -1.12
C LYS A 55 17.12 13.11 -1.27
N LYS A 56 17.70 14.19 -0.73
CA LYS A 56 17.12 15.56 -0.83
C LYS A 56 16.90 16.05 -2.26
N THR A 57 17.67 15.53 -3.21
CA THR A 57 17.55 15.84 -4.64
C THR A 57 16.54 14.98 -5.38
N HIS A 58 15.89 14.03 -4.70
CA HIS A 58 14.95 13.12 -5.36
C HIS A 58 13.67 13.87 -5.79
N PRO A 59 13.16 13.64 -7.02
CA PRO A 59 11.97 14.32 -7.54
C PRO A 59 10.75 14.25 -6.64
N ALA A 60 10.49 13.11 -6.00
CA ALA A 60 9.36 12.92 -5.09
C ALA A 60 9.30 13.92 -3.91
N ARG A 61 10.40 14.61 -3.58
CA ARG A 61 10.42 15.68 -2.57
C ARG A 61 10.03 17.04 -3.11
N GLN A 62 9.82 17.16 -4.40
CA GLN A 62 9.50 18.46 -4.99
C GLN A 62 8.09 18.88 -4.62
N MET A 63 7.86 20.19 -4.50
CA MET A 63 6.58 20.76 -4.09
C MET A 63 5.44 20.48 -5.06
N HIS A 64 5.73 20.08 -6.30
CA HIS A 64 4.71 19.69 -7.27
C HIS A 64 4.24 18.23 -7.08
N ASP A 65 5.00 17.39 -6.35
CA ASP A 65 4.64 15.98 -6.11
C ASP A 65 4.16 15.72 -4.68
N THR A 66 4.60 16.54 -3.70
CA THR A 66 4.31 16.36 -2.28
C THR A 66 3.50 17.52 -1.69
N PHE A 67 2.52 17.23 -0.85
CA PHE A 67 1.80 18.22 -0.06
C PHE A 67 2.57 18.54 1.23
N TYR A 68 3.11 19.75 1.29
CA TYR A 68 3.76 20.30 2.48
C TYR A 68 2.75 21.06 3.36
N VAL A 69 2.88 20.90 4.67
CA VAL A 69 2.06 21.57 5.70
C VAL A 69 2.96 22.33 6.69
N ASN A 70 2.38 23.22 7.49
CA ASN A 70 3.10 23.98 8.52
C ASN A 70 4.38 24.66 8.01
N ASN A 71 4.25 25.55 7.03
CA ASN A 71 5.39 26.28 6.44
C ASN A 71 6.53 25.37 5.91
N LYS A 72 6.17 24.16 5.45
CA LYS A 72 7.06 23.13 4.90
C LYS A 72 7.86 22.33 5.94
N GLU A 73 7.49 22.36 7.18
CA GLU A 73 8.14 21.55 8.22
C GLU A 73 7.67 20.09 8.20
N LYS A 74 6.44 19.85 7.72
CA LYS A 74 5.81 18.53 7.65
C LYS A 74 5.20 18.29 6.29
N VAL A 75 4.92 17.03 6.00
CA VAL A 75 4.27 16.57 4.76
C VAL A 75 3.05 15.72 5.06
N LEU A 76 2.07 15.72 4.17
CA LEU A 76 1.14 14.60 4.09
C LEU A 76 1.91 13.41 3.52
N ARG A 77 1.90 12.27 4.21
CA ARG A 77 2.69 11.10 3.82
C ARG A 77 2.39 10.67 2.38
N THR A 78 3.43 10.41 1.61
CA THR A 78 3.34 10.02 0.20
C THR A 78 3.22 8.51 -0.01
N HIS A 79 3.41 7.74 1.04
CA HIS A 79 3.29 6.29 1.16
C HIS A 79 3.12 5.90 2.63
N THR A 80 2.81 4.64 2.91
CA THR A 80 2.65 4.15 4.30
C THR A 80 3.96 3.68 4.93
N SER A 81 5.07 3.69 4.21
CA SER A 81 6.41 3.27 4.69
C SER A 81 6.89 3.99 5.98
N PRO A 82 6.56 5.27 6.27
CA PRO A 82 6.89 5.88 7.56
C PRO A 82 6.41 5.08 8.77
N VAL A 83 5.24 4.45 8.67
CA VAL A 83 4.70 3.60 9.74
C VAL A 83 5.62 2.41 10.02
N GLN A 84 6.19 1.82 8.96
CA GLN A 84 7.17 0.73 9.08
C GLN A 84 8.46 1.20 9.77
N ILE A 85 8.92 2.43 9.49
CA ILE A 85 10.07 3.03 10.18
C ILE A 85 9.77 3.16 11.67
N HIS A 86 8.62 3.73 12.05
CA HIS A 86 8.21 3.81 13.45
C HIS A 86 8.15 2.43 14.11
N ALA A 87 7.61 1.43 13.43
CA ALA A 87 7.53 0.06 13.94
C ALA A 87 8.92 -0.56 14.14
N MET A 88 9.85 -0.39 13.18
CA MET A 88 11.22 -0.90 13.28
C MET A 88 12.03 -0.22 14.38
N LEU A 89 11.84 1.08 14.62
CA LEU A 89 12.52 1.79 15.70
C LEU A 89 12.11 1.31 17.11
N ASN A 90 10.87 0.83 17.23
CA ASN A 90 10.29 0.42 18.51
C ASN A 90 10.36 -1.08 18.78
N ASN A 91 10.81 -1.89 17.81
CA ASN A 91 10.83 -3.34 17.93
C ASN A 91 12.16 -3.91 17.41
N LYS A 92 12.46 -5.16 17.80
CA LYS A 92 13.66 -5.90 17.35
C LYS A 92 13.28 -7.04 16.42
N PRO A 93 14.11 -7.36 15.42
CA PRO A 93 13.91 -8.55 14.58
C PRO A 93 13.81 -9.85 15.41
N PRO A 94 13.00 -10.84 14.95
CA PRO A 94 12.25 -10.84 13.70
C PRO A 94 11.03 -9.92 13.73
N LEU A 95 10.75 -9.24 12.59
CA LEU A 95 9.66 -8.29 12.46
C LEU A 95 8.78 -8.66 11.26
N SER A 96 7.46 -8.53 11.42
CA SER A 96 6.49 -8.78 10.37
C SER A 96 5.32 -7.80 10.53
N PHE A 97 5.34 -6.69 9.79
CA PHE A 97 4.35 -5.64 9.91
C PHE A 97 3.71 -5.30 8.56
N ILE A 98 2.42 -4.98 8.60
CA ILE A 98 1.72 -4.29 7.51
C ILE A 98 1.17 -2.96 8.01
N SER A 99 1.20 -1.96 7.16
CA SER A 99 0.56 -0.67 7.37
C SER A 99 -0.37 -0.35 6.22
N SER A 100 -1.57 0.12 6.52
CA SER A 100 -2.57 0.49 5.51
C SER A 100 -3.16 1.85 5.85
N GLY A 101 -3.44 2.65 4.84
CA GLY A 101 -4.11 3.93 5.05
C GLY A 101 -3.96 4.89 3.89
N LYS A 102 -4.47 6.09 4.11
CA LYS A 102 -4.44 7.18 3.13
C LYS A 102 -3.03 7.68 2.91
N VAL A 103 -2.73 7.96 1.66
CA VAL A 103 -1.49 8.60 1.20
C VAL A 103 -1.83 9.70 0.21
N TYR A 104 -0.88 10.62 -0.01
CA TYR A 104 -1.17 11.87 -0.69
C TYR A 104 -0.08 12.20 -1.70
N ARG A 105 -0.48 12.43 -2.97
CA ARG A 105 0.40 12.87 -4.06
C ARG A 105 -0.32 13.89 -4.91
N LYS A 106 0.40 14.80 -5.54
CA LYS A 106 -0.21 15.84 -6.39
C LYS A 106 -0.48 15.34 -7.81
N ASP A 107 -1.08 14.17 -7.91
CA ASP A 107 -1.52 13.58 -9.17
C ASP A 107 -3.04 13.58 -9.23
N ASP A 108 -3.62 13.91 -10.38
CA ASP A 108 -5.08 13.94 -10.58
C ASP A 108 -5.42 13.64 -12.04
N ASP A 109 -5.76 12.38 -12.32
CA ASP A 109 -6.25 11.92 -13.63
C ASP A 109 -7.27 10.75 -13.46
N SER A 110 -7.59 10.04 -14.53
CA SER A 110 -8.52 8.89 -14.47
C SER A 110 -7.98 7.67 -13.71
N THR A 111 -6.68 7.64 -13.45
CA THR A 111 -5.95 6.53 -12.78
C THR A 111 -5.27 6.93 -11.48
N HIS A 112 -5.19 8.24 -11.21
CA HIS A 112 -4.53 8.81 -10.03
C HIS A 112 -5.43 9.83 -9.34
N LEU A 113 -5.37 9.84 -8.00
CA LEU A 113 -6.05 10.81 -7.14
C LEU A 113 -5.05 11.47 -6.21
N PRO A 114 -5.31 12.74 -5.81
CA PRO A 114 -4.48 13.42 -4.81
C PRO A 114 -4.45 12.70 -3.46
N MET A 115 -5.48 11.93 -3.14
CA MET A 115 -5.57 11.03 -2.00
C MET A 115 -6.01 9.65 -2.48
N PHE A 116 -5.28 8.63 -2.08
CA PHE A 116 -5.62 7.22 -2.30
C PHE A 116 -5.14 6.37 -1.13
N HIS A 117 -5.41 5.07 -1.14
CA HIS A 117 -5.01 4.17 -0.07
C HIS A 117 -3.89 3.23 -0.54
N GLN A 118 -2.93 3.02 0.35
CA GLN A 118 -1.89 2.00 0.17
C GLN A 118 -1.96 0.97 1.30
N ILE A 119 -1.49 -0.23 1.00
CA ILE A 119 -1.06 -1.21 1.99
C ILE A 119 0.37 -1.61 1.66
N GLU A 120 1.23 -1.58 2.66
CA GLU A 120 2.63 -1.96 2.54
C GLU A 120 2.99 -2.95 3.64
N GLY A 121 3.84 -3.92 3.29
CA GLY A 121 4.34 -4.91 4.23
C GLY A 121 5.86 -4.88 4.31
N ILE A 122 6.39 -5.15 5.51
CA ILE A 122 7.81 -5.36 5.76
C ILE A 122 7.99 -6.62 6.61
N TYR A 123 8.95 -7.46 6.20
CA TYR A 123 9.40 -8.62 6.96
C TYR A 123 10.91 -8.55 7.12
N VAL A 124 11.41 -8.61 8.36
CA VAL A 124 12.85 -8.53 8.67
C VAL A 124 13.25 -9.71 9.53
N ASP A 125 14.22 -10.50 9.04
CA ASP A 125 14.76 -11.65 9.77
C ASP A 125 16.21 -11.93 9.30
N SER A 126 16.89 -12.94 9.89
CA SER A 126 18.26 -13.30 9.58
C SER A 126 18.43 -13.99 8.22
N ASP A 127 17.44 -14.73 7.75
CA ASP A 127 17.51 -15.57 6.55
C ASP A 127 16.47 -15.21 5.49
N VAL A 128 16.32 -13.93 5.17
CA VAL A 128 15.39 -13.49 4.12
C VAL A 128 16.08 -13.25 2.78
N ASN A 129 15.39 -13.60 1.71
CA ASN A 129 15.91 -13.45 0.36
C ASN A 129 14.77 -13.17 -0.65
N PHE A 130 15.16 -12.77 -1.86
CA PHE A 130 14.21 -12.41 -2.91
C PHE A 130 13.28 -13.56 -3.34
N SER A 131 13.72 -14.82 -3.20
CA SER A 131 12.87 -15.98 -3.51
C SER A 131 11.70 -16.11 -2.54
N MET A 132 11.91 -15.83 -1.25
CA MET A 132 10.83 -15.79 -0.25
C MET A 132 9.83 -14.68 -0.59
N LEU A 133 10.32 -13.50 -0.99
CA LEU A 133 9.47 -12.40 -1.43
C LEU A 133 8.59 -12.81 -2.62
N LYS A 134 9.20 -13.44 -3.64
CA LYS A 134 8.44 -13.99 -4.78
C LYS A 134 7.34 -14.94 -4.33
N GLY A 135 7.65 -15.88 -3.44
CA GLY A 135 6.69 -16.85 -2.92
C GLY A 135 5.51 -16.17 -2.20
N LEU A 136 5.78 -15.13 -1.40
CA LEU A 136 4.72 -14.34 -0.75
C LEU A 136 3.87 -13.60 -1.78
N ILE A 137 4.51 -12.92 -2.75
CA ILE A 137 3.78 -12.17 -3.79
C ILE A 137 2.90 -13.08 -4.64
N PHE A 138 3.38 -14.26 -5.03
CA PHE A 138 2.54 -15.23 -5.75
C PHE A 138 1.29 -15.61 -4.95
N LYS A 139 1.41 -15.85 -3.64
CA LYS A 139 0.26 -16.17 -2.78
C LYS A 139 -0.72 -15.00 -2.67
N ILE A 140 -0.23 -13.78 -2.54
CA ILE A 140 -1.08 -12.57 -2.52
C ILE A 140 -1.86 -12.46 -3.83
N ILE A 141 -1.17 -12.55 -4.97
CA ILE A 141 -1.79 -12.41 -6.29
C ILE A 141 -2.81 -13.51 -6.54
N ASP A 142 -2.49 -14.76 -6.24
CA ASP A 142 -3.41 -15.90 -6.40
C ASP A 142 -4.70 -15.71 -5.57
N SER A 143 -4.57 -15.17 -4.36
CA SER A 143 -5.73 -14.88 -3.49
C SER A 143 -6.58 -13.70 -3.98
N VAL A 144 -5.95 -12.69 -4.58
CA VAL A 144 -6.64 -11.45 -5.03
C VAL A 144 -7.17 -11.60 -6.46
N PHE A 145 -6.39 -12.24 -7.32
CA PHE A 145 -6.64 -12.40 -8.77
C PHE A 145 -6.52 -13.87 -9.20
N PRO A 146 -7.42 -14.76 -8.76
CA PRO A 146 -7.33 -16.20 -9.06
C PRO A 146 -7.41 -16.51 -10.55
N ASN A 147 -7.89 -15.58 -11.38
CA ASN A 147 -7.99 -15.72 -12.84
C ASN A 147 -6.84 -15.05 -13.60
N ALA A 148 -5.81 -14.56 -12.91
CA ALA A 148 -4.63 -14.02 -13.59
C ALA A 148 -3.94 -15.11 -14.42
N GLN A 149 -3.71 -14.83 -15.72
CA GLN A 149 -3.14 -15.82 -16.64
C GLN A 149 -1.64 -16.02 -16.43
N ASP A 150 -0.94 -14.97 -16.00
CA ASP A 150 0.52 -15.00 -15.81
C ASP A 150 0.95 -13.86 -14.86
N ILE A 151 2.12 -14.01 -14.26
CA ILE A 151 2.74 -13.06 -13.34
C ILE A 151 4.17 -12.83 -13.77
N ARG A 152 4.59 -11.57 -13.88
CA ARG A 152 6.00 -11.24 -14.15
C ARG A 152 6.55 -10.23 -13.16
N PHE A 153 7.83 -10.39 -12.86
CA PHE A 153 8.62 -9.43 -12.08
C PHE A 153 9.53 -8.67 -13.06
N ARG A 154 9.37 -7.35 -13.10
CA ARG A 154 10.22 -6.45 -13.89
C ARG A 154 11.23 -5.78 -12.95
N PRO A 155 12.52 -5.76 -13.28
CA PRO A 155 13.47 -4.94 -12.52
C PRO A 155 12.99 -3.49 -12.45
N SER A 156 13.09 -2.90 -11.25
CA SER A 156 12.74 -1.52 -10.98
C SER A 156 13.75 -0.88 -10.03
N TYR A 157 13.56 0.37 -9.70
CA TYR A 157 14.39 1.08 -8.75
C TYR A 157 13.53 1.84 -7.73
N PHE A 158 13.74 1.49 -6.45
CA PHE A 158 13.22 2.27 -5.32
C PHE A 158 14.39 2.57 -4.37
N PRO A 159 14.51 3.81 -3.82
CA PRO A 159 15.64 4.15 -2.94
C PRO A 159 15.74 3.28 -1.69
N PHE A 160 14.61 2.73 -1.22
CA PHE A 160 14.48 1.96 0.02
C PHE A 160 14.59 0.45 -0.17
N THR A 161 14.72 -0.05 -1.40
CA THR A 161 14.93 -1.49 -1.70
C THR A 161 16.01 -1.70 -2.77
N GLU A 162 16.76 -2.83 -2.65
CA GLU A 162 17.77 -3.28 -3.60
C GLU A 162 18.04 -4.80 -3.42
N PRO A 163 17.74 -5.66 -4.41
CA PRO A 163 17.06 -5.36 -5.67
C PRO A 163 15.60 -4.96 -5.48
N SER A 164 15.09 -4.19 -6.47
CA SER A 164 13.69 -3.79 -6.53
C SER A 164 13.01 -4.39 -7.76
N ALA A 165 11.72 -4.64 -7.66
CA ALA A 165 10.91 -5.10 -8.78
C ALA A 165 9.50 -4.49 -8.73
N GLU A 166 8.95 -4.27 -9.90
CA GLU A 166 7.52 -4.10 -10.12
C GLU A 166 6.91 -5.42 -10.57
N VAL A 167 5.70 -5.70 -10.12
CA VAL A 167 5.00 -6.94 -10.42
C VAL A 167 3.76 -6.65 -11.23
N ASP A 168 3.66 -7.29 -12.39
CA ASP A 168 2.52 -7.21 -13.26
C ASP A 168 1.80 -8.56 -13.31
N ILE A 169 0.48 -8.52 -13.45
CA ILE A 169 -0.34 -9.65 -13.84
C ILE A 169 -0.80 -9.53 -15.29
N LYS A 170 -1.05 -10.65 -15.92
CA LYS A 170 -1.66 -10.70 -17.23
C LYS A 170 -3.15 -10.99 -17.07
N ASP A 171 -4.01 -10.09 -17.55
CA ASP A 171 -5.46 -10.26 -17.50
C ASP A 171 -5.98 -11.28 -18.52
N GLU A 172 -7.28 -11.56 -18.49
CA GLU A 172 -7.95 -12.48 -19.40
C GLU A 172 -7.90 -12.05 -20.88
N HIS A 173 -7.63 -10.76 -21.14
CA HIS A 173 -7.46 -10.21 -22.49
C HIS A 173 -6.01 -10.21 -22.96
N GLY A 174 -5.09 -10.74 -22.15
CA GLY A 174 -3.65 -10.82 -22.46
C GLY A 174 -2.89 -9.52 -22.19
N LYS A 175 -3.50 -8.51 -21.54
CA LYS A 175 -2.87 -7.23 -21.21
C LYS A 175 -2.11 -7.34 -19.87
N TRP A 176 -0.90 -6.78 -19.84
CA TRP A 176 -0.13 -6.66 -18.63
C TRP A 176 -0.55 -5.45 -17.80
N LEU A 177 -0.81 -5.67 -16.53
CA LEU A 177 -1.27 -4.66 -15.57
C LEU A 177 -0.38 -4.67 -14.35
N GLU A 178 0.25 -3.54 -14.05
CA GLU A 178 1.06 -3.36 -12.85
C GLU A 178 0.19 -3.38 -11.60
N ILE A 179 0.60 -4.16 -10.59
CA ILE A 179 -0.14 -4.41 -9.36
C ILE A 179 0.56 -3.83 -8.13
N LEU A 180 1.89 -4.05 -8.00
CA LEU A 180 2.63 -3.70 -6.81
C LEU A 180 4.13 -3.50 -7.10
N GLY A 181 4.78 -2.77 -6.21
CA GLY A 181 6.24 -2.71 -6.10
C GLY A 181 6.72 -3.56 -4.92
N CYS A 182 7.92 -4.16 -5.07
CA CYS A 182 8.53 -4.95 -4.01
C CYS A 182 10.06 -4.97 -4.10
N GLY A 183 10.72 -5.43 -3.06
CA GLY A 183 12.18 -5.58 -3.08
C GLY A 183 12.76 -6.08 -1.76
N VAL A 184 14.07 -6.30 -1.77
CA VAL A 184 14.85 -6.50 -0.55
C VAL A 184 15.13 -5.13 0.05
N VAL A 185 14.88 -4.95 1.34
CA VAL A 185 15.08 -3.67 2.04
C VAL A 185 16.55 -3.26 1.93
N ASN A 186 16.78 -2.03 1.50
CA ASN A 186 18.13 -1.48 1.43
C ASN A 186 18.77 -1.50 2.82
N PRO A 187 20.01 -2.01 2.98
CA PRO A 187 20.71 -2.08 4.27
C PRO A 187 20.69 -0.74 5.02
N LYS A 188 20.79 0.37 4.28
CA LYS A 188 20.75 1.72 4.87
C LYS A 188 19.47 2.03 5.63
N VAL A 189 18.33 1.51 5.17
CA VAL A 189 17.03 1.68 5.85
C VAL A 189 17.04 0.92 7.18
N LEU A 190 17.58 -0.31 7.21
CA LEU A 190 17.71 -1.08 8.46
C LEU A 190 18.64 -0.39 9.45
N GLU A 191 19.80 0.10 8.99
CA GLU A 191 20.77 0.86 9.79
C GLU A 191 20.16 2.13 10.36
N ASN A 192 19.37 2.88 9.57
CA ASN A 192 18.65 4.07 10.04
C ASN A 192 17.67 3.72 11.17
N CYS A 193 17.17 2.49 11.23
CA CYS A 193 16.30 1.97 12.28
C CYS A 193 17.06 1.24 13.40
N ASN A 194 18.39 1.37 13.51
CA ASN A 194 19.24 0.69 14.49
C ASN A 194 19.20 -0.85 14.39
N ILE A 195 18.92 -1.40 13.20
CA ILE A 195 18.95 -2.84 12.93
C ILE A 195 20.27 -3.18 12.24
N ASP A 196 20.98 -4.17 12.76
CA ASP A 196 22.27 -4.65 12.23
C ASP A 196 22.09 -5.32 10.86
N SER A 197 22.37 -4.58 9.79
CA SER A 197 22.24 -5.04 8.40
C SER A 197 23.22 -6.16 8.01
N SER A 198 24.23 -6.46 8.84
CA SER A 198 25.13 -7.60 8.65
C SER A 198 24.51 -8.92 9.11
N LYS A 199 23.48 -8.87 9.98
CA LYS A 199 22.78 -10.03 10.55
C LYS A 199 21.37 -10.20 10.02
N TYR A 200 20.74 -9.10 9.64
CA TYR A 200 19.34 -9.10 9.25
C TYR A 200 19.16 -8.53 7.85
N SER A 201 18.24 -9.11 7.13
CA SER A 201 17.75 -8.61 5.85
C SER A 201 16.25 -8.39 5.92
N GLY A 202 15.71 -7.58 5.02
CA GLY A 202 14.28 -7.29 4.99
C GLY A 202 13.69 -7.50 3.61
N LEU A 203 12.41 -7.84 3.57
CA LEU A 203 11.57 -7.87 2.38
C LEU A 203 10.51 -6.81 2.53
N ALA A 204 10.24 -6.07 1.47
CA ALA A 204 9.17 -5.07 1.46
C ALA A 204 8.33 -5.17 0.18
N PHE A 205 7.06 -4.86 0.31
CA PHE A 205 6.13 -4.73 -0.81
C PHE A 205 5.09 -3.65 -0.52
N GLY A 206 4.54 -3.06 -1.58
CA GLY A 206 3.49 -2.05 -1.45
C GLY A 206 2.58 -2.03 -2.66
N LEU A 207 1.28 -1.87 -2.42
CA LEU A 207 0.25 -1.82 -3.46
C LEU A 207 -0.81 -0.75 -3.15
N GLY A 208 -1.36 -0.18 -4.21
CA GLY A 208 -2.48 0.75 -4.15
C GLY A 208 -3.81 0.01 -4.06
N ILE A 209 -4.62 0.29 -3.03
CA ILE A 209 -5.88 -0.42 -2.79
C ILE A 209 -6.90 -0.12 -3.88
N GLU A 210 -6.99 1.14 -4.33
CA GLU A 210 -7.86 1.54 -5.43
C GLU A 210 -7.52 0.83 -6.73
N ARG A 211 -6.20 0.65 -7.01
CA ARG A 211 -5.75 -0.09 -8.20
C ARG A 211 -6.26 -1.53 -8.17
N ILE A 212 -6.16 -2.18 -7.02
CA ILE A 212 -6.69 -3.53 -6.82
C ILE A 212 -8.21 -3.54 -6.99
N ALA A 213 -8.92 -2.59 -6.38
CA ALA A 213 -10.38 -2.49 -6.50
C ALA A 213 -10.84 -2.25 -7.95
N MET A 214 -10.17 -1.33 -8.68
CA MET A 214 -10.45 -1.08 -10.09
C MET A 214 -10.35 -2.37 -10.92
N LEU A 215 -9.27 -3.13 -10.74
CA LEU A 215 -9.05 -4.36 -11.48
C LEU A 215 -10.01 -5.47 -11.07
N LYS A 216 -10.29 -5.61 -9.78
CA LYS A 216 -11.20 -6.62 -9.22
C LYS A 216 -12.64 -6.42 -9.67
N TYR A 217 -13.09 -5.18 -9.74
CA TYR A 217 -14.48 -4.82 -10.03
C TYR A 217 -14.70 -4.29 -11.45
N GLY A 218 -13.67 -4.20 -12.28
CA GLY A 218 -13.78 -3.70 -13.66
C GLY A 218 -14.09 -2.20 -13.74
N VAL A 219 -13.68 -1.40 -12.75
CA VAL A 219 -13.90 0.05 -12.71
C VAL A 219 -12.82 0.75 -13.52
N ALA A 220 -13.20 1.55 -14.52
CA ALA A 220 -12.27 2.19 -15.44
C ALA A 220 -11.71 3.53 -14.91
N ASP A 221 -12.47 4.25 -14.10
CA ASP A 221 -12.12 5.57 -13.56
C ASP A 221 -12.09 5.51 -12.02
N ILE A 222 -10.92 5.73 -11.44
CA ILE A 222 -10.70 5.72 -9.98
C ILE A 222 -11.61 6.70 -9.23
N ARG A 223 -11.98 7.83 -9.88
CA ARG A 223 -12.83 8.88 -9.30
C ARG A 223 -14.24 8.40 -9.01
N ASP A 224 -14.72 7.33 -9.67
CA ASP A 224 -16.06 6.80 -9.45
C ASP A 224 -16.25 6.28 -8.01
N PHE A 225 -15.20 5.78 -7.37
CA PHE A 225 -15.23 5.39 -5.97
C PHE A 225 -15.50 6.56 -5.00
N TYR A 226 -15.24 7.80 -5.41
CA TYR A 226 -15.28 8.98 -4.55
C TYR A 226 -16.39 9.99 -4.91
N LYS A 227 -17.17 9.73 -5.97
CA LYS A 227 -18.30 10.58 -6.37
C LYS A 227 -19.52 10.45 -5.47
N SER A 228 -19.51 9.56 -4.47
CA SER A 228 -20.62 9.29 -3.56
C SER A 228 -21.93 8.93 -4.28
N ASN A 229 -21.86 8.33 -5.46
CA ASN A 229 -23.03 7.86 -6.20
C ASN A 229 -23.51 6.54 -5.58
N LEU A 230 -24.69 6.58 -4.96
CA LEU A 230 -25.26 5.42 -4.26
C LEU A 230 -25.59 4.26 -5.21
N ASP A 231 -26.04 4.54 -6.44
CA ASP A 231 -26.34 3.51 -7.44
C ASP A 231 -25.07 2.78 -7.89
N PHE A 232 -23.94 3.49 -7.93
CA PHE A 232 -22.63 2.89 -8.18
C PHE A 232 -22.16 2.07 -6.97
N LEU A 233 -22.18 2.67 -5.79
CA LEU A 233 -21.67 2.02 -4.56
C LEU A 233 -22.48 0.80 -4.12
N SER A 234 -23.77 0.74 -4.48
CA SER A 234 -24.66 -0.39 -4.15
C SER A 234 -24.41 -1.65 -4.98
N GLN A 235 -23.50 -1.58 -5.96
CA GLN A 235 -23.15 -2.74 -6.81
C GLN A 235 -22.10 -3.66 -6.17
N PHE A 236 -21.54 -3.27 -5.05
CA PHE A 236 -20.41 -3.96 -4.40
C PHE A 236 -20.79 -4.62 -3.03
#